data_9aafe95e33708d78587dd95d80e52463
#
_entry.id   9aafe95e33708d78587dd95d80e52463
#
_cell.length_a   1.000
_cell.length_b   1.000
_cell.length_c   1.000
_cell.angle_alpha   90.00
_cell.angle_beta   90.00
_cell.angle_gamma   90.00
#
_symmetry.space_group_name_H-M   'P 1'
#
loop_
_entity.id
_entity.type
_entity.pdbx_description
1 polymer ?
#
loop_
_entity_poly.entity_id
_entity_poly.type
_entity_poly.pdbx_seq_one_letter_code
_entity_poly.pdbx_strand_id
1 'polypeptide(L)'
;EASLNPFNDDMPTLVIRGEHWPKAAETLRDHPEFGFRYLRNVAGVDHETHMEVVYHLLNMDSGDTYCVKVRTNRDHPSVPSVVSVWVTADWQEREIYDLLGIAFPGHPDLRRIMLPDDWVGHPLRKDYVPLDPEV
;
A
#
# COMPACT_ATOMS: atom_id res chain seq x y z
N GLU A 1 -0.56 -12.40 10.92
CA GLU A 1 0.64 -12.76 11.68
C GLU A 1 1.55 -11.56 11.87
N ALA A 2 2.03 -11.40 13.08
CA ALA A 2 2.95 -10.30 13.37
C ALA A 2 4.35 -10.86 13.56
N SER A 3 5.35 -10.15 13.01
CA SER A 3 6.74 -10.53 13.15
C SER A 3 7.61 -9.29 13.17
N LEU A 4 8.82 -9.42 13.67
CA LEU A 4 9.81 -8.35 13.62
C LEU A 4 10.61 -8.47 12.34
N ASN A 5 10.84 -7.35 11.68
CA ASN A 5 11.71 -7.28 10.53
C ASN A 5 13.16 -7.36 11.00
N PRO A 6 13.95 -8.35 10.53
CA PRO A 6 15.33 -8.51 11.00
C PRO A 6 16.23 -7.34 10.62
N PHE A 7 15.84 -6.54 9.64
CA PHE A 7 16.61 -5.35 9.22
C PHE A 7 16.08 -4.07 9.81
N ASN A 8 15.00 -4.14 10.58
CA ASN A 8 14.39 -3.01 11.24
C ASN A 8 13.76 -3.50 12.54
N ASP A 9 14.60 -3.81 13.49
CA ASP A 9 14.26 -4.54 14.71
C ASP A 9 13.23 -3.82 15.58
N ASP A 10 13.15 -2.51 15.45
CA ASP A 10 12.27 -1.71 16.32
C ASP A 10 10.85 -1.59 15.78
N MET A 11 10.57 -2.18 14.61
CA MET A 11 9.27 -2.04 13.97
C MET A 11 8.59 -3.40 13.79
N PRO A 12 7.56 -3.70 14.60
CA PRO A 12 6.76 -4.91 14.38
C PRO A 12 6.13 -4.88 12.99
N THR A 13 6.06 -6.04 12.37
CA THR A 13 5.52 -6.18 11.02
C THR A 13 4.43 -7.22 10.99
N LEU A 14 3.29 -6.87 10.41
CA LEU A 14 2.17 -7.78 10.18
C LEU A 14 2.07 -8.04 8.68
N VAL A 15 2.05 -9.32 8.31
CA VAL A 15 1.76 -9.71 6.93
C VAL A 15 0.34 -10.24 6.92
N ILE A 16 -0.54 -9.63 6.11
CA ILE A 16 -1.96 -9.94 6.12
C ILE A 16 -2.49 -10.11 4.70
N ARG A 17 -3.53 -10.91 4.55
CA ARG A 17 -4.22 -11.05 3.26
C ARG A 17 -5.11 -9.85 3.02
N GLY A 18 -5.23 -9.45 1.75
CA GLY A 18 -6.03 -8.29 1.38
C GLY A 18 -7.48 -8.38 1.84
N GLU A 19 -8.08 -9.57 1.80
CA GLU A 19 -9.46 -9.76 2.21
C GLU A 19 -9.72 -9.42 3.68
N HIS A 20 -8.71 -9.50 4.53
CA HIS A 20 -8.81 -9.17 5.95
C HIS A 20 -8.31 -7.77 6.28
N TRP A 21 -7.69 -7.10 5.31
CA TRP A 21 -6.99 -5.86 5.58
C TRP A 21 -7.90 -4.70 6.03
N PRO A 22 -9.04 -4.43 5.39
CA PRO A 22 -9.87 -3.31 5.81
C PRO A 22 -10.32 -3.40 7.27
N LYS A 23 -10.71 -4.59 7.71
CA LYS A 23 -11.13 -4.78 9.10
C LYS A 23 -9.97 -4.68 10.05
N ALA A 24 -8.83 -5.25 9.69
CA ALA A 24 -7.61 -5.13 10.50
C ALA A 24 -7.17 -3.68 10.61
N ALA A 25 -7.31 -2.89 9.54
CA ALA A 25 -6.96 -1.48 9.54
C ALA A 25 -7.82 -0.70 10.54
N GLU A 26 -9.13 -0.96 10.55
CA GLU A 26 -10.02 -0.32 11.52
C GLU A 26 -9.63 -0.67 12.94
N THR A 27 -9.29 -1.92 13.20
CA THR A 27 -8.86 -2.36 14.52
C THR A 27 -7.57 -1.68 14.94
N LEU A 28 -6.59 -1.59 14.04
CA LEU A 28 -5.31 -0.94 14.35
C LEU A 28 -5.49 0.54 14.64
N ARG A 29 -6.44 1.19 13.96
CA ARG A 29 -6.72 2.60 14.21
C ARG A 29 -7.47 2.82 15.52
N ASP A 30 -8.49 2.03 15.78
CA ASP A 30 -9.48 2.33 16.83
C ASP A 30 -9.27 1.60 18.15
N HIS A 31 -8.62 0.44 18.13
CA HIS A 31 -8.44 -0.33 19.36
C HIS A 31 -7.52 0.42 20.33
N PRO A 32 -7.92 0.58 21.61
CA PRO A 32 -7.14 1.36 22.56
C PRO A 32 -5.70 0.91 22.75
N GLU A 33 -5.43 -0.40 22.56
CA GLU A 33 -4.07 -0.91 22.71
C GLU A 33 -3.17 -0.55 21.53
N PHE A 34 -3.75 -0.26 20.38
CA PHE A 34 -2.98 0.05 19.17
C PHE A 34 -2.95 1.55 18.89
N GLY A 35 -4.10 2.14 18.62
CA GLY A 35 -4.20 3.59 18.42
C GLY A 35 -3.38 4.13 17.27
N PHE A 36 -3.20 3.36 16.20
CA PHE A 36 -2.44 3.79 15.03
C PHE A 36 -3.31 4.68 14.15
N ARG A 37 -3.51 5.92 14.57
CA ARG A 37 -4.37 6.87 13.87
C ARG A 37 -3.66 7.64 12.79
N TYR A 38 -2.35 7.49 12.68
CA TYR A 38 -1.57 8.18 11.67
C TYR A 38 -0.93 7.18 10.71
N LEU A 39 -1.24 7.34 9.44
CA LEU A 39 -0.61 6.57 8.37
C LEU A 39 0.55 7.41 7.84
N ARG A 40 1.77 7.00 8.14
CA ARG A 40 2.96 7.74 7.75
C ARG A 40 3.27 7.62 6.28
N ASN A 41 3.13 6.42 5.74
CA ASN A 41 3.54 6.15 4.38
C ASN A 41 2.88 4.88 3.85
N VAL A 42 2.62 4.87 2.55
CA VAL A 42 2.17 3.69 1.81
C VAL A 42 3.09 3.55 0.60
N ALA A 43 3.69 2.39 0.44
CA ALA A 43 4.60 2.14 -0.67
C ALA A 43 4.22 0.84 -1.38
N GLY A 44 4.34 0.83 -2.70
CA GLY A 44 4.16 -0.37 -3.49
C GLY A 44 5.51 -0.97 -3.87
N VAL A 45 5.59 -2.29 -3.89
CA VAL A 45 6.82 -3.00 -4.26
C VAL A 45 6.50 -4.10 -5.25
N ASP A 46 7.26 -4.16 -6.33
CA ASP A 46 7.21 -5.26 -7.30
C ASP A 46 8.33 -6.25 -6.97
N HIS A 47 7.95 -7.41 -6.45
CA HIS A 47 8.91 -8.46 -6.08
C HIS A 47 9.19 -9.44 -7.23
N GLU A 48 8.66 -9.16 -8.43
CA GLU A 48 8.75 -10.03 -9.61
C GLU A 48 7.88 -11.28 -9.51
N THR A 49 7.76 -11.89 -8.35
CA THR A 49 6.88 -13.04 -8.11
C THR A 49 5.49 -12.62 -7.65
N HIS A 50 5.41 -11.49 -6.97
CA HIS A 50 4.16 -10.93 -6.47
C HIS A 50 4.33 -9.43 -6.26
N MET A 51 3.23 -8.73 -6.05
CA MET A 51 3.23 -7.33 -5.63
C MET A 51 2.94 -7.23 -4.15
N GLU A 52 3.36 -6.14 -3.55
CA GLU A 52 3.15 -5.91 -2.12
C GLU A 52 2.92 -4.44 -1.86
N VAL A 53 1.96 -4.14 -0.98
CA VAL A 53 1.75 -2.78 -0.50
C VAL A 53 2.16 -2.74 0.96
N VAL A 54 3.03 -1.81 1.30
CA VAL A 54 3.61 -1.68 2.64
C VAL A 54 3.08 -0.41 3.28
N TYR A 55 2.49 -0.56 4.46
CA TYR A 55 1.89 0.55 5.20
C TYR A 55 2.71 0.77 6.47
N HIS A 56 3.11 2.02 6.70
CA HIS A 56 3.81 2.41 7.92
C HIS A 56 2.89 3.25 8.78
N LEU A 57 2.62 2.76 9.98
CA LEU A 57 1.67 3.35 10.91
C LEU A 57 2.40 3.94 12.12
N LEU A 58 1.82 4.97 12.71
CA LEU A 58 2.38 5.63 13.88
C LEU A 58 1.28 5.89 14.90
N ASN A 59 1.58 5.54 16.16
CA ASN A 59 0.80 6.01 17.30
C ASN A 59 1.49 7.28 17.82
N MET A 60 0.85 8.43 17.63
CA MET A 60 1.47 9.70 17.95
C MET A 60 1.61 9.93 19.46
N ASP A 61 0.78 9.26 20.25
CA ASP A 61 0.83 9.42 21.69
C ASP A 61 2.00 8.67 22.33
N SER A 62 2.24 7.44 21.86
CA SER A 62 3.30 6.60 22.40
C SER A 62 4.60 6.66 21.60
N GLY A 63 4.53 7.10 20.35
CA GLY A 63 5.65 7.06 19.42
C GLY A 63 5.89 5.69 18.79
N ASP A 64 5.04 4.72 19.08
CA ASP A 64 5.19 3.38 18.50
C ASP A 64 4.92 3.39 17.02
N THR A 65 5.66 2.57 16.29
CA THR A 65 5.51 2.38 14.86
C THR A 65 5.12 0.94 14.56
N TYR A 66 4.44 0.76 13.43
CA TYR A 66 4.00 -0.56 13.00
C TYR A 66 4.02 -0.65 11.48
N CYS A 67 4.37 -1.80 10.97
CA CYS A 67 4.43 -2.03 9.54
C CYS A 67 3.43 -3.12 9.16
N VAL A 68 2.61 -2.86 8.15
CA VAL A 68 1.69 -3.86 7.60
C VAL A 68 2.04 -4.07 6.15
N LYS A 69 2.18 -5.34 5.77
CA LYS A 69 2.47 -5.73 4.39
C LYS A 69 1.30 -6.54 3.86
N VAL A 70 0.76 -6.11 2.73
CA VAL A 70 -0.34 -6.80 2.06
C VAL A 70 0.16 -7.26 0.70
N ARG A 71 0.23 -8.57 0.52
CA ARG A 71 0.70 -9.16 -0.75
C ARG A 71 -0.47 -9.39 -1.68
N THR A 72 -0.22 -9.25 -2.96
CA THR A 72 -1.24 -9.46 -3.97
C THR A 72 -0.64 -10.10 -5.21
N ASN A 73 -1.49 -10.69 -6.03
CA ASN A 73 -1.11 -11.35 -7.27
C ASN A 73 -0.51 -10.32 -8.24
N ARG A 74 0.58 -10.69 -8.90
CA ARG A 74 1.27 -9.79 -9.81
C ARG A 74 0.52 -9.57 -11.11
N ASP A 75 -0.23 -10.56 -11.58
CA ASP A 75 -0.95 -10.45 -12.86
C ASP A 75 -2.21 -9.59 -12.72
N HIS A 76 -2.87 -9.67 -11.58
CA HIS A 76 -4.07 -8.88 -11.28
C HIS A 76 -3.96 -8.30 -9.89
N PRO A 77 -3.02 -7.36 -9.69
CA PRO A 77 -2.76 -6.85 -8.34
C PRO A 77 -3.93 -6.00 -7.83
N SER A 78 -4.38 -6.31 -6.63
CA SER A 78 -5.51 -5.63 -6.02
C SER A 78 -5.40 -5.69 -4.51
N VAL A 79 -5.49 -4.54 -3.86
CA VAL A 79 -5.48 -4.42 -2.41
C VAL A 79 -6.62 -3.50 -2.01
N PRO A 80 -7.52 -3.91 -1.10
CA PRO A 80 -8.63 -3.03 -0.71
C PRO A 80 -8.15 -1.68 -0.22
N SER A 81 -8.84 -0.62 -0.60
CA SER A 81 -8.51 0.74 -0.19
C SER A 81 -8.73 0.91 1.31
N VAL A 82 -7.87 1.70 1.95
CA VAL A 82 -8.02 2.08 3.35
C VAL A 82 -8.22 3.59 3.52
N VAL A 83 -8.69 4.26 2.47
CA VAL A 83 -8.99 5.69 2.53
C VAL A 83 -10.08 5.96 3.57
N SER A 84 -11.04 5.05 3.74
CA SER A 84 -12.07 5.20 4.77
C SER A 84 -11.53 5.11 6.19
N VAL A 85 -10.36 4.51 6.36
CA VAL A 85 -9.69 4.38 7.66
C VAL A 85 -8.72 5.53 7.87
N TRP A 86 -7.87 5.79 6.87
CA TRP A 86 -6.89 6.88 6.90
C TRP A 86 -7.00 7.69 5.62
N VAL A 87 -7.55 8.89 5.72
CA VAL A 87 -7.77 9.75 4.54
C VAL A 87 -6.47 10.04 3.80
N THR A 88 -5.35 10.09 4.51
CA THR A 88 -4.04 10.35 3.90
C THR A 88 -3.60 9.27 2.92
N ALA A 89 -4.25 8.10 2.93
CA ALA A 89 -3.96 7.05 1.96
C ALA A 89 -4.39 7.41 0.53
N ASP A 90 -5.32 8.36 0.38
CA ASP A 90 -5.92 8.69 -0.91
C ASP A 90 -4.87 8.93 -2.00
N TRP A 91 -3.99 9.90 -1.80
CA TRP A 91 -2.97 10.25 -2.79
C TRP A 91 -1.99 9.10 -3.02
N GLN A 92 -1.53 8.47 -1.95
CA GLN A 92 -0.53 7.42 -2.06
C GLN A 92 -1.07 6.18 -2.77
N GLU A 93 -2.34 5.84 -2.56
CA GLU A 93 -2.96 4.74 -3.31
C GLU A 93 -3.06 5.06 -4.80
N ARG A 94 -3.42 6.29 -5.15
CA ARG A 94 -3.45 6.72 -6.55
C ARG A 94 -2.06 6.64 -7.18
N GLU A 95 -1.04 7.06 -6.47
CA GLU A 95 0.34 7.02 -6.96
C GLU A 95 0.78 5.58 -7.24
N ILE A 96 0.50 4.66 -6.31
CA ILE A 96 0.83 3.26 -6.48
C ILE A 96 0.07 2.66 -7.67
N TYR A 97 -1.21 2.98 -7.79
CA TYR A 97 -2.00 2.54 -8.94
C TYR A 97 -1.40 3.04 -10.25
N ASP A 98 -1.04 4.32 -10.30
CA ASP A 98 -0.51 4.93 -11.50
C ASP A 98 0.79 4.29 -11.95
N LEU A 99 1.71 4.07 -11.02
CA LEU A 99 3.08 3.65 -11.33
C LEU A 99 3.28 2.14 -11.34
N LEU A 100 2.50 1.39 -10.58
CA LEU A 100 2.64 -0.07 -10.44
C LEU A 100 1.43 -0.86 -10.94
N GLY A 101 0.30 -0.20 -11.14
CA GLY A 101 -0.90 -0.87 -11.63
C GLY A 101 -1.66 -1.67 -10.57
N ILE A 102 -1.40 -1.45 -9.30
CA ILE A 102 -2.14 -2.10 -8.23
C ILE A 102 -3.48 -1.40 -8.08
N ALA A 103 -4.59 -2.13 -8.21
CA ALA A 103 -5.91 -1.59 -8.01
C ALA A 103 -6.25 -1.50 -6.52
N PHE A 104 -7.04 -0.51 -6.15
CA PHE A 104 -7.50 -0.33 -4.77
C PHE A 104 -9.02 -0.27 -4.73
N PRO A 105 -9.69 -1.44 -4.73
CA PRO A 105 -11.15 -1.47 -4.65
C PRO A 105 -11.66 -0.69 -3.44
N GLY A 106 -12.73 0.06 -3.64
CA GLY A 106 -13.28 0.91 -2.59
C GLY A 106 -12.70 2.32 -2.54
N HIS A 107 -11.67 2.60 -3.32
CA HIS A 107 -11.14 3.95 -3.41
C HIS A 107 -12.18 4.86 -4.07
N PRO A 108 -12.43 6.07 -3.51
CA PRO A 108 -13.49 6.95 -4.03
C PRO A 108 -13.18 7.53 -5.41
N ASP A 109 -11.92 7.63 -5.81
CA ASP A 109 -11.56 8.28 -7.08
C ASP A 109 -10.18 7.79 -7.53
N LEU A 110 -10.11 6.52 -7.92
CA LEU A 110 -8.84 5.90 -8.34
C LEU A 110 -8.57 6.24 -9.80
N ARG A 111 -7.61 7.12 -10.01
CA ARG A 111 -7.21 7.57 -11.35
C ARG A 111 -5.73 7.93 -11.36
N ARG A 112 -5.18 8.05 -12.55
CA ARG A 112 -3.78 8.43 -12.72
C ARG A 112 -3.58 9.88 -12.28
N ILE A 113 -2.45 10.15 -11.65
CA ILE A 113 -2.13 11.48 -11.12
C ILE A 113 -0.74 11.95 -11.54
N MET A 114 0.19 11.02 -11.76
CA MET A 114 1.57 11.35 -12.15
C MET A 114 1.75 11.37 -13.65
N LEU A 115 0.98 10.55 -14.36
CA LEU A 115 1.06 10.37 -15.80
C LEU A 115 -0.24 10.80 -16.46
N PRO A 116 -0.18 11.16 -17.76
CA PRO A 116 -1.40 11.47 -18.52
C PRO A 116 -2.37 10.29 -18.53
N ASP A 117 -3.66 10.59 -18.61
CA ASP A 117 -4.70 9.56 -18.62
C ASP A 117 -4.56 8.56 -19.77
N ASP A 118 -4.00 9.00 -20.89
CA ASP A 118 -3.78 8.16 -22.06
C ASP A 118 -2.45 7.42 -22.05
N TRP A 119 -1.66 7.54 -20.98
CA TRP A 119 -0.41 6.80 -20.84
C TRP A 119 -0.71 5.30 -20.75
N VAL A 120 0.06 4.51 -21.48
CA VAL A 120 -0.10 3.06 -21.50
C VAL A 120 0.96 2.43 -20.61
N GLY A 121 0.51 1.58 -19.68
CA GLY A 121 1.40 0.84 -18.79
C GLY A 121 1.67 1.55 -17.47
N HIS A 122 2.45 0.89 -16.63
CA HIS A 122 2.78 1.33 -15.28
C HIS A 122 4.30 1.27 -15.11
N PRO A 123 4.98 2.42 -15.19
CA PRO A 123 6.44 2.48 -15.37
C PRO A 123 7.30 1.85 -14.28
N LEU A 124 6.81 1.73 -13.05
CA LEU A 124 7.61 1.14 -11.97
C LEU A 124 7.52 -0.37 -11.88
N ARG A 125 6.66 -0.99 -12.70
CA ARG A 125 6.66 -2.46 -12.80
C ARG A 125 7.96 -2.92 -13.46
N LYS A 126 8.50 -4.02 -12.97
CA LYS A 126 9.75 -4.57 -13.52
C LYS A 126 9.58 -5.16 -14.92
N ASP A 127 8.34 -5.44 -15.30
CA ASP A 127 8.03 -5.94 -16.65
C ASP A 127 7.58 -4.83 -17.60
N TYR A 128 7.69 -3.57 -17.21
CA TYR A 128 7.27 -2.45 -18.04
C TYR A 128 8.18 -2.29 -19.25
N VAL A 129 7.58 -2.14 -20.42
CA VAL A 129 8.28 -1.89 -21.68
C VAL A 129 7.72 -0.59 -22.27
N PRO A 130 8.56 0.41 -22.54
CA PRO A 130 8.10 1.65 -23.17
C PRO A 130 7.50 1.39 -24.55
N LEU A 131 6.45 2.10 -24.90
CA LEU A 131 5.83 1.97 -26.21
C LEU A 131 6.69 2.57 -27.31
N ASP A 132 7.48 3.57 -26.97
CA ASP A 132 8.34 4.25 -27.93
C ASP A 132 9.81 4.04 -27.56
N PRO A 133 10.46 3.02 -28.14
CA PRO A 133 11.85 2.70 -27.78
C PRO A 133 12.86 3.70 -28.32
N GLU A 134 12.44 4.65 -29.15
CA GLU A 134 13.33 5.66 -29.69
C GLU A 134 13.54 6.83 -28.75
N VAL A 135 12.73 6.89 -27.71
CA VAL A 135 12.78 7.98 -26.76
C VAL A 135 13.67 7.66 -25.59
#